data_ae71b993178898016b17a4e91dbbe7fc
#
_entry.id   ae71b993178898016b17a4e91dbbe7fc
#
_cell.length_a   1.000
_cell.length_b   1.000
_cell.length_c   1.000
_cell.angle_alpha   90.00
_cell.angle_beta   90.00
_cell.angle_gamma   90.00
#
_symmetry.space_group_name_H-M   'P 1'
#
loop_
_entity.id
_entity.type
_entity.pdbx_description
1 polymer ?
#
loop_
_entity_poly.entity_id
_entity_poly.type
_entity_poly.pdbx_seq_one_letter_code
_entity_poly.pdbx_strand_id
1 'polypeptide(L)'
;MLSGFRVPRGGLIRHHARVSIIIKFFIAPDDTSAASSVDSGPDGVFDSLTCGNFDASEAVIEWESLFTGQSFEALVASDEPRTVADEEGDGPLLFVVSEALKGALTTVSPARLAKVGELWIQERAVEGDAFDPEMVGELLSDLADLARSAHGQGHGLYCWMA
;
A
#
# COMPACT_ATOMS: atom_id res chain seq x y z
N MET A 1 14.31 -4.43 -10.34
CA MET A 1 14.47 -4.43 -10.28
C MET A 1 14.72 -5.10 -10.28
N LEU A 2 14.33 -4.72 -9.90
CA LEU A 2 14.40 -4.74 -9.94
C LEU A 2 14.48 -5.21 -9.98
N SER A 3 14.22 -4.79 -9.89
CA SER A 3 14.32 -4.81 -9.97
C SER A 3 14.34 -5.35 -10.12
N GLY A 4 14.02 -4.96 -9.95
CA GLY A 4 14.20 -4.92 -10.16
C GLY A 4 14.09 -5.58 -10.36
N PHE A 5 14.22 -5.30 -9.64
CA PHE A 5 14.01 -5.33 -9.79
C PHE A 5 13.96 -5.84 -10.19
N ARG A 6 13.94 -5.65 -10.24
CA ARG A 6 13.84 -5.42 -10.58
C ARG A 6 13.92 -5.86 -11.19
N VAL A 7 13.68 -5.59 -11.10
CA VAL A 7 13.99 -5.63 -11.54
C VAL A 7 14.01 -5.80 -11.93
N PRO A 8 13.55 -5.31 -11.64
CA PRO A 8 13.69 -5.16 -11.98
C PRO A 8 13.65 -5.42 -12.21
N ARG A 9 13.79 -5.38 -12.37
CA ARG A 9 13.69 -5.08 -12.48
C ARG A 9 13.37 -5.45 -13.09
N GLY A 10 13.09 -5.15 -12.91
CA GLY A 10 12.98 -4.88 -13.23
C GLY A 10 12.47 -5.26 -13.60
N GLY A 11 12.40 -5.20 -13.44
CA GLY A 11 12.08 -4.92 -13.63
C GLY A 11 11.39 -5.37 -13.98
N LEU A 12 11.06 -5.03 -13.70
CA LEU A 12 10.67 -5.06 -13.88
C LEU A 12 10.11 -5.41 -14.35
N ILE A 13 9.96 -5.39 -14.37
CA ILE A 13 9.46 -5.49 -14.75
C ILE A 13 9.15 -5.65 -15.49
N ARG A 14 9.02 -5.49 -16.08
CA ARG A 14 8.60 -5.48 -16.76
C ARG A 14 8.27 -6.06 -17.81
N HIS A 15 8.02 -6.45 -18.33
CA HIS A 15 7.49 -7.00 -19.10
C HIS A 15 7.04 -7.86 -19.38
N HIS A 16 7.08 -7.81 -20.59
CA HIS A 16 6.39 -9.05 -20.64
C HIS A 16 4.89 -8.93 -20.60
N ALA A 17 4.24 -10.02 -20.81
CA ALA A 17 2.79 -9.97 -20.66
C ALA A 17 2.44 -9.17 -19.43
N ARG A 18 1.52 -8.26 -19.59
CA ARG A 18 1.07 -7.44 -18.51
C ARG A 18 0.14 -8.21 -17.65
N VAL A 19 0.45 -8.31 -16.39
CA VAL A 19 -0.45 -8.87 -15.41
C VAL A 19 -1.05 -7.71 -14.63
N SER A 20 -2.37 -7.64 -14.60
CA SER A 20 -3.06 -6.63 -13.81
C SER A 20 -2.89 -6.97 -12.34
N ILE A 21 -2.49 -5.98 -11.54
CA ILE A 21 -2.36 -6.13 -10.10
C ILE A 21 -3.60 -5.54 -9.44
N ILE A 22 -4.28 -6.36 -8.65
CA ILE A 22 -5.42 -5.92 -7.86
C ILE A 22 -4.95 -5.68 -6.45
N ILE A 23 -5.25 -4.50 -5.91
CA ILE A 23 -4.85 -4.09 -4.58
C ILE A 23 -6.10 -3.75 -3.80
N LYS A 24 -6.23 -4.31 -2.60
CA LYS A 24 -7.35 -3.99 -1.72
C LYS A 24 -6.83 -3.67 -0.33
N PHE A 25 -7.02 -2.42 0.09
CA PHE A 25 -6.79 -2.02 1.47
C PHE A 25 -8.06 -2.28 2.25
N PHE A 26 -7.94 -2.82 3.44
CA PHE A 26 -9.12 -3.16 4.25
C PHE A 26 -8.79 -3.10 5.73
N ILE A 27 -9.84 -3.09 6.56
CA ILE A 27 -9.68 -3.06 8.02
C ILE A 27 -10.19 -4.37 8.60
N ALA A 28 -9.50 -4.86 9.63
CA ALA A 28 -9.86 -6.09 10.32
C ALA A 28 -9.45 -5.97 11.78
N PRO A 29 -10.11 -6.72 12.68
CA PRO A 29 -9.81 -6.60 14.11
C PRO A 29 -8.42 -7.07 14.50
N ASP A 30 -7.87 -8.07 13.79
CA ASP A 30 -6.54 -8.61 14.10
C ASP A 30 -5.97 -9.36 12.90
N ASP A 31 -4.71 -9.78 13.02
CA ASP A 31 -3.99 -10.47 11.95
C ASP A 31 -4.65 -11.80 11.56
N THR A 32 -5.17 -12.52 12.53
CA THR A 32 -5.82 -13.82 12.26
C THR A 32 -7.06 -13.64 11.40
N SER A 33 -7.89 -12.65 11.74
CA SER A 33 -9.08 -12.33 10.95
C SER A 33 -8.70 -11.89 9.53
N ALA A 34 -7.68 -11.04 9.43
CA ALA A 34 -7.20 -10.56 8.14
C ALA A 34 -6.67 -11.74 7.30
N ALA A 35 -5.88 -12.62 7.90
CA ALA A 35 -5.28 -13.76 7.21
C ALA A 35 -6.34 -14.71 6.63
N SER A 36 -7.52 -14.76 7.21
CA SER A 36 -8.60 -15.62 6.72
C SER A 36 -9.08 -15.21 5.32
N SER A 37 -8.74 -14.00 4.88
CA SER A 37 -9.17 -13.49 3.57
C SER A 37 -8.08 -13.63 2.50
N VAL A 38 -6.92 -14.26 2.79
CA VAL A 38 -5.79 -14.24 1.86
C VAL A 38 -6.13 -14.90 0.52
N ASP A 39 -6.88 -16.00 0.53
CA ASP A 39 -7.18 -16.75 -0.70
C ASP A 39 -8.13 -16.01 -1.64
N SER A 40 -9.19 -15.42 -1.10
CA SER A 40 -10.28 -14.88 -1.92
C SER A 40 -10.40 -13.35 -1.85
N GLY A 41 -9.59 -12.72 -1.00
CA GLY A 41 -9.65 -11.27 -0.81
C GLY A 41 -10.68 -10.86 0.23
N PRO A 42 -10.67 -9.59 0.62
CA PRO A 42 -11.50 -9.09 1.72
C PRO A 42 -12.93 -8.73 1.37
N ASP A 43 -13.30 -8.74 0.10
CA ASP A 43 -14.62 -8.28 -0.34
C ASP A 43 -15.76 -9.07 0.30
N GLY A 44 -16.78 -8.34 0.75
CA GLY A 44 -17.95 -8.95 1.38
C GLY A 44 -17.74 -9.35 2.84
N VAL A 45 -16.49 -9.26 3.33
CA VAL A 45 -16.16 -9.61 4.72
C VAL A 45 -15.72 -8.38 5.51
N PHE A 46 -14.90 -7.54 4.89
CA PHE A 46 -14.35 -6.34 5.53
C PHE A 46 -14.59 -5.12 4.67
N ASP A 47 -14.63 -3.94 5.32
CA ASP A 47 -14.65 -2.67 4.58
C ASP A 47 -13.34 -2.53 3.82
N SER A 48 -13.40 -2.32 2.53
CA SER A 48 -12.23 -2.31 1.68
C SER A 48 -12.26 -1.20 0.64
N LEU A 49 -11.07 -0.89 0.14
CA LEU A 49 -10.81 0.08 -0.93
C LEU A 49 -10.02 -0.64 -2.01
N THR A 50 -10.55 -0.66 -3.22
CA THR A 50 -9.90 -1.35 -4.35
C THR A 50 -9.15 -0.37 -5.22
N CYS A 51 -7.91 -0.71 -5.57
CA CYS A 51 -7.10 0.04 -6.52
C CYS A 51 -6.21 -0.95 -7.27
N GLY A 52 -5.28 -0.47 -8.06
CA GLY A 52 -4.44 -1.41 -8.78
C GLY A 52 -3.33 -0.78 -9.58
N ASN A 53 -2.53 -1.67 -10.14
CA ASN A 53 -1.50 -1.36 -11.13
C ASN A 53 -0.30 -0.59 -10.59
N PHE A 54 0.05 -0.82 -9.33
CA PHE A 54 1.31 -0.39 -8.76
C PHE A 54 1.72 -1.39 -7.67
N ASP A 55 2.96 -1.29 -7.21
CA ASP A 55 3.44 -2.16 -6.12
C ASP A 55 3.05 -1.53 -4.78
N ALA A 56 2.01 -2.05 -4.16
CA ALA A 56 1.50 -1.49 -2.91
C ALA A 56 2.48 -1.69 -1.75
N SER A 57 3.25 -2.78 -1.76
CA SER A 57 4.21 -3.02 -0.68
C SER A 57 5.32 -1.98 -0.69
N GLU A 58 5.72 -1.52 -1.86
CA GLU A 58 6.69 -0.43 -1.99
C GLU A 58 6.04 0.92 -1.72
N ALA A 59 4.83 1.11 -2.22
CA ALA A 59 4.11 2.38 -2.07
C ALA A 59 3.89 2.75 -0.61
N VAL A 60 3.51 1.78 0.24
CA VAL A 60 3.26 2.09 1.66
C VAL A 60 4.54 2.54 2.36
N ILE A 61 5.71 2.01 1.96
CA ILE A 61 6.99 2.47 2.50
C ILE A 61 7.28 3.90 2.03
N GLU A 62 7.04 4.16 0.76
CA GLU A 62 7.25 5.50 0.18
C GLU A 62 6.34 6.54 0.85
N TRP A 63 5.08 6.20 1.04
CA TRP A 63 4.14 7.11 1.72
C TRP A 63 4.56 7.34 3.16
N GLU A 64 4.94 6.29 3.88
CA GLU A 64 5.39 6.43 5.26
C GLU A 64 6.61 7.34 5.34
N SER A 65 7.56 7.17 4.43
CA SER A 65 8.74 8.02 4.35
C SER A 65 8.34 9.49 4.17
N LEU A 66 7.40 9.75 3.27
CA LEU A 66 6.94 11.12 3.01
C LEU A 66 6.20 11.73 4.20
N PHE A 67 5.41 10.93 4.93
CA PHE A 67 4.67 11.43 6.09
C PHE A 67 5.55 11.63 7.31
N THR A 68 6.51 10.74 7.54
CA THR A 68 7.25 10.70 8.81
C THR A 68 8.66 11.27 8.73
N GLY A 69 9.22 11.36 7.54
CA GLY A 69 10.60 11.79 7.35
C GLY A 69 11.63 10.68 7.52
N GLN A 70 11.23 9.46 7.84
CA GLN A 70 12.17 8.34 7.89
C GLN A 70 12.56 7.94 6.47
N SER A 71 13.81 7.53 6.28
CA SER A 71 14.26 7.13 4.96
C SER A 71 13.64 5.80 4.55
N PHE A 72 13.49 5.61 3.24
CA PHE A 72 13.02 4.35 2.66
C PHE A 72 13.88 3.19 3.16
N GLU A 73 15.20 3.37 3.14
CA GLU A 73 16.16 2.34 3.57
C GLU A 73 15.98 1.96 5.03
N ALA A 74 15.71 2.93 5.90
CA ALA A 74 15.50 2.65 7.32
C ALA A 74 14.22 1.84 7.53
N LEU A 75 13.17 2.15 6.78
CA LEU A 75 11.90 1.43 6.87
C LEU A 75 12.06 -0.02 6.39
N VAL A 76 12.76 -0.22 5.28
CA VAL A 76 13.04 -1.56 4.78
C VAL A 76 13.86 -2.35 5.81
N ALA A 77 14.84 -1.70 6.42
CA ALA A 77 15.68 -2.35 7.44
C ALA A 77 14.88 -2.74 8.68
N SER A 78 13.72 -2.11 8.90
CA SER A 78 12.81 -2.43 10.01
C SER A 78 11.79 -3.50 9.62
N ASP A 79 11.98 -4.17 8.49
CA ASP A 79 11.10 -5.23 7.98
C ASP A 79 9.68 -4.72 7.64
N GLU A 80 9.56 -3.47 7.21
CA GLU A 80 8.28 -2.95 6.74
C GLU A 80 8.11 -3.21 5.24
N PRO A 81 6.91 -3.46 4.76
CA PRO A 81 5.72 -3.78 5.55
C PRO A 81 5.79 -5.23 6.06
N ARG A 82 5.17 -5.47 7.21
CA ARG A 82 5.19 -6.81 7.82
C ARG A 82 4.17 -7.71 7.11
N THR A 83 4.63 -8.83 6.58
CA THR A 83 3.77 -9.81 5.92
C THR A 83 2.92 -10.53 6.95
N VAL A 84 1.62 -10.63 6.70
CA VAL A 84 0.68 -11.35 7.56
C VAL A 84 0.42 -12.74 7.00
N ALA A 85 0.27 -12.86 5.68
CA ALA A 85 0.08 -14.13 5.02
C ALA A 85 0.49 -14.01 3.56
N ASP A 86 1.03 -15.09 3.00
CA ASP A 86 1.28 -15.13 1.57
C ASP A 86 1.07 -16.57 1.06
N GLU A 87 0.73 -16.66 -0.21
CA GLU A 87 0.66 -17.93 -0.89
C GLU A 87 1.98 -18.14 -1.62
N GLU A 88 2.43 -19.39 -1.69
CA GLU A 88 3.66 -19.70 -2.39
C GLU A 88 3.55 -19.34 -3.86
N GLY A 89 4.66 -18.86 -4.43
CA GLY A 89 4.74 -18.54 -5.84
C GLY A 89 4.03 -17.21 -6.14
N ASP A 90 3.15 -17.22 -7.14
CA ASP A 90 2.47 -16.02 -7.62
C ASP A 90 1.13 -15.77 -6.94
N GLY A 91 0.90 -16.42 -5.80
CA GLY A 91 -0.36 -16.27 -5.07
C GLY A 91 -0.49 -14.91 -4.39
N PRO A 92 -1.65 -14.68 -3.78
CA PRO A 92 -1.91 -13.41 -3.09
C PRO A 92 -0.94 -13.16 -1.93
N LEU A 93 -0.69 -11.88 -1.69
CA LEU A 93 0.13 -11.42 -0.57
C LEU A 93 -0.72 -10.52 0.31
N LEU A 94 -0.62 -10.73 1.62
CA LEU A 94 -1.31 -9.91 2.61
C LEU A 94 -0.30 -9.34 3.59
N PHE A 95 -0.29 -8.01 3.73
CA PHE A 95 0.58 -7.37 4.71
C PHE A 95 -0.20 -6.35 5.54
N VAL A 96 0.37 -5.96 6.68
CA VAL A 96 -0.24 -4.96 7.54
C VAL A 96 0.42 -3.61 7.27
N VAL A 97 -0.40 -2.58 7.21
CA VAL A 97 0.07 -1.19 7.14
C VAL A 97 0.61 -0.84 8.53
N SER A 98 1.80 -0.23 8.59
CA SER A 98 2.42 0.09 9.87
C SER A 98 1.55 1.01 10.70
N GLU A 99 1.71 0.94 12.02
CA GLU A 99 0.98 1.84 12.92
C GLU A 99 1.38 3.30 12.69
N ALA A 100 2.64 3.52 12.29
CA ALA A 100 3.11 4.87 11.99
C ALA A 100 2.38 5.47 10.78
N LEU A 101 2.25 4.68 9.70
CA LEU A 101 1.54 5.16 8.50
C LEU A 101 0.05 5.30 8.79
N LYS A 102 -0.55 4.32 9.47
CA LYS A 102 -1.97 4.38 9.84
C LYS A 102 -2.25 5.63 10.67
N GLY A 103 -1.39 5.91 11.65
CA GLY A 103 -1.53 7.08 12.50
C GLY A 103 -1.40 8.39 11.71
N ALA A 104 -0.44 8.46 10.81
CA ALA A 104 -0.26 9.65 9.96
C ALA A 104 -1.50 9.88 9.10
N LEU A 105 -2.04 8.83 8.49
CA LEU A 105 -3.24 8.94 7.65
C LEU A 105 -4.46 9.35 8.48
N THR A 106 -4.55 8.88 9.73
CA THR A 106 -5.68 9.19 10.60
C THR A 106 -5.75 10.68 10.94
N THR A 107 -4.59 11.33 11.13
CA THR A 107 -4.53 12.71 11.61
C THR A 107 -4.19 13.73 10.55
N VAL A 108 -3.92 13.31 9.31
CA VAL A 108 -3.43 14.18 8.26
C VAL A 108 -4.50 15.20 7.82
N SER A 109 -4.06 16.45 7.56
CA SER A 109 -4.93 17.47 6.97
C SER A 109 -5.08 17.21 5.46
N PRO A 110 -6.18 17.67 4.84
CA PRO A 110 -6.33 17.55 3.39
C PRO A 110 -5.19 18.21 2.61
N ALA A 111 -4.67 19.34 3.08
CA ALA A 111 -3.56 20.02 2.40
C ALA A 111 -2.27 19.18 2.44
N ARG A 112 -1.98 18.57 3.59
CA ARG A 112 -0.78 17.73 3.73
C ARG A 112 -0.92 16.46 2.90
N LEU A 113 -2.12 15.88 2.88
CA LEU A 113 -2.40 14.69 2.09
C LEU A 113 -2.17 14.95 0.60
N ALA A 114 -2.67 16.10 0.11
CA ALA A 114 -2.47 16.51 -1.27
C ALA A 114 -0.98 16.68 -1.58
N LYS A 115 -0.22 17.25 -0.65
CA LYS A 115 1.21 17.47 -0.83
C LYS A 115 1.97 16.15 -0.91
N VAL A 116 1.64 15.20 -0.05
CA VAL A 116 2.25 13.87 -0.09
C VAL A 116 1.95 13.18 -1.43
N GLY A 117 0.73 13.28 -1.90
CA GLY A 117 0.36 12.73 -3.21
C GLY A 117 1.18 13.30 -4.34
N GLU A 118 1.36 14.63 -4.35
CA GLU A 118 2.18 15.33 -5.32
C GLU A 118 3.63 14.85 -5.31
N LEU A 119 4.21 14.77 -4.12
CA LEU A 119 5.60 14.33 -3.96
C LEU A 119 5.78 12.88 -4.39
N TRP A 120 4.82 12.02 -4.07
CA TRP A 120 4.90 10.63 -4.49
C TRP A 120 4.84 10.49 -6.01
N ILE A 121 3.95 11.24 -6.65
CA ILE A 121 3.87 11.24 -8.12
C ILE A 121 5.20 11.67 -8.74
N GLN A 122 5.84 12.70 -8.18
CA GLN A 122 7.14 13.17 -8.65
C GLN A 122 8.22 12.12 -8.49
N GLU A 123 8.25 11.44 -7.35
CA GLU A 123 9.22 10.37 -7.11
C GLU A 123 9.03 9.21 -8.08
N ARG A 124 7.79 8.81 -8.30
CA ARG A 124 7.49 7.70 -9.21
C ARG A 124 7.77 8.08 -10.66
N ALA A 125 7.61 9.34 -11.01
CA ALA A 125 7.93 9.80 -12.37
C ALA A 125 9.42 9.63 -12.69
N VAL A 126 10.28 9.83 -11.69
CA VAL A 126 11.73 9.61 -11.85
C VAL A 126 12.01 8.15 -12.19
N GLU A 127 11.21 7.23 -11.66
CA GLU A 127 11.34 5.80 -11.92
C GLU A 127 10.60 5.33 -13.17
N GLY A 128 9.98 6.25 -13.91
CA GLY A 128 9.30 5.94 -15.15
C GLY A 128 7.80 5.72 -15.04
N ASP A 129 7.23 5.86 -13.86
CA ASP A 129 5.78 5.69 -13.67
C ASP A 129 5.06 7.00 -13.88
N ALA A 130 3.92 6.94 -14.56
CA ALA A 130 3.07 8.11 -14.77
C ALA A 130 1.71 7.86 -14.10
N PHE A 131 1.46 8.57 -13.00
CA PHE A 131 0.19 8.44 -12.30
C PHE A 131 -0.65 9.69 -12.47
N ASP A 132 -1.96 9.49 -12.64
CA ASP A 132 -2.92 10.58 -12.72
C ASP A 132 -3.06 11.24 -11.35
N PRO A 133 -2.78 12.56 -11.24
CA PRO A 133 -2.88 13.26 -9.95
C PRO A 133 -4.25 13.15 -9.29
N GLU A 134 -5.32 13.17 -10.08
CA GLU A 134 -6.68 13.06 -9.54
C GLU A 134 -6.91 11.68 -8.93
N MET A 135 -6.46 10.63 -9.61
CA MET A 135 -6.58 9.26 -9.11
C MET A 135 -5.81 9.08 -7.81
N VAL A 136 -4.57 9.60 -7.74
CA VAL A 136 -3.76 9.50 -6.54
C VAL A 136 -4.39 10.26 -5.39
N GLY A 137 -4.93 11.45 -5.67
CA GLY A 137 -5.62 12.24 -4.65
C GLY A 137 -6.81 11.51 -4.06
N GLU A 138 -7.61 10.87 -4.91
CA GLU A 138 -8.76 10.09 -4.45
C GLU A 138 -8.32 8.87 -3.66
N LEU A 139 -7.30 8.17 -4.14
CA LEU A 139 -6.77 7.01 -3.46
C LEU A 139 -6.31 7.34 -2.04
N LEU A 140 -5.50 8.37 -1.90
CA LEU A 140 -4.97 8.75 -0.58
C LEU A 140 -6.08 9.27 0.33
N SER A 141 -7.04 10.01 -0.22
CA SER A 141 -8.18 10.50 0.56
C SER A 141 -9.02 9.33 1.09
N ASP A 142 -9.32 8.36 0.23
CA ASP A 142 -10.09 7.19 0.61
C ASP A 142 -9.32 6.33 1.61
N LEU A 143 -8.00 6.22 1.42
CA LEU A 143 -7.15 5.47 2.34
C LEU A 143 -7.11 6.14 3.72
N ALA A 144 -7.06 7.48 3.76
CA ALA A 144 -7.12 8.21 5.02
C ALA A 144 -8.46 7.98 5.74
N ASP A 145 -9.56 7.96 4.99
CA ASP A 145 -10.88 7.67 5.57
C ASP A 145 -10.92 6.26 6.15
N LEU A 146 -10.34 5.31 5.44
CA LEU A 146 -10.27 3.92 5.91
C LEU A 146 -9.41 3.81 7.18
N ALA A 147 -8.29 4.53 7.22
CA ALA A 147 -7.41 4.57 8.39
C ALA A 147 -8.15 5.14 9.61
N ARG A 148 -8.93 6.21 9.41
CA ARG A 148 -9.72 6.80 10.50
C ARG A 148 -10.75 5.82 11.02
N SER A 149 -11.40 5.08 10.12
CA SER A 149 -12.36 4.06 10.50
C SER A 149 -11.70 2.95 11.30
N ALA A 150 -10.53 2.48 10.86
CA ALA A 150 -9.77 1.47 11.58
C ALA A 150 -9.40 1.96 12.97
N HIS A 151 -8.89 3.19 13.07
CA HIS A 151 -8.50 3.76 14.35
C HIS A 151 -9.71 3.85 15.30
N GLY A 152 -10.85 4.31 14.81
CA GLY A 152 -12.06 4.45 15.62
C GLY A 152 -12.60 3.12 16.14
N GLN A 153 -12.33 2.03 15.44
CA GLN A 153 -12.80 0.70 15.83
C GLN A 153 -11.73 -0.11 16.58
N GLY A 154 -10.52 0.43 16.72
CA GLY A 154 -9.41 -0.31 17.31
C GLY A 154 -8.92 -1.44 16.40
N HIS A 155 -9.08 -1.30 15.10
CA HIS A 155 -8.72 -2.31 14.10
C HIS A 155 -7.41 -1.98 13.42
N GLY A 156 -6.80 -2.99 12.78
CA GLY A 156 -5.64 -2.79 11.92
C GLY A 156 -6.05 -2.47 10.49
N LEU A 157 -5.12 -1.88 9.75
CA LEU A 157 -5.28 -1.59 8.33
C LEU A 157 -4.36 -2.53 7.57
N TYR A 158 -4.91 -3.22 6.58
CA TYR A 158 -4.23 -4.28 5.86
C TYR A 158 -4.28 -4.03 4.35
N CYS A 159 -3.38 -4.70 3.64
CA CYS A 159 -3.37 -4.65 2.18
C CYS A 159 -3.25 -6.05 1.62
N TRP A 160 -4.16 -6.37 0.68
CA TRP A 160 -4.19 -7.62 -0.06
C TRP A 160 -3.84 -7.30 -1.51
N MET A 161 -2.88 -8.06 -2.07
CA MET A 161 -2.45 -7.89 -3.46
C MET A 161 -2.56 -9.23 -4.18
N ALA A 162 -3.14 -9.20 -5.35
CA ALA A 162 -3.21 -10.39 -6.18
C ALA A 162 -3.10 -10.06 -7.67
#